data_a703e60f67e3d94578bd7e570bb42ad8
#
_entry.id   a703e60f67e3d94578bd7e570bb42ad8
#
_cell.length_a   1.000
_cell.length_b   1.000
_cell.length_c   1.000
_cell.angle_alpha   90.00
_cell.angle_beta   90.00
_cell.angle_gamma   90.00
#
_symmetry.space_group_name_H-M   'P 1'
#
loop_
_entity.id
_entity.type
_entity.pdbx_description
1 polymer ?
#
loop_
_entity_poly.entity_id
_entity_poly.type
_entity_poly.pdbx_seq_one_letter_code
_entity_poly.pdbx_strand_id
1 'polypeptide(L)'
;MLFPRRFYNYLLLSILVMAVIISTPNLVRANVPSLQSNVQIAQNQTTNSNSDKVQIRKALLLNEQKYHWRPEVDILAIADDYAITSVHDQNTGGESVLKKVQDDWQVVCGTGGAFGKAEELYRNCKVPLATANRLLQTKAAHRHQAQ
;
A
#
# COMPACT_ATOMS: atom_id res chain seq x y z
N MET A 1 32.83 -13.14 41.45
CA MET A 1 31.92 -12.53 40.45
C MET A 1 30.50 -12.99 40.79
N LEU A 2 29.68 -12.10 41.36
CA LEU A 2 28.33 -12.41 41.80
C LEU A 2 27.35 -11.95 40.69
N PHE A 3 26.72 -12.94 40.03
CA PHE A 3 25.65 -12.64 39.05
C PHE A 3 24.41 -12.07 39.77
N PRO A 4 23.81 -11.00 39.28
CA PRO A 4 22.67 -10.39 39.94
C PRO A 4 21.44 -11.32 39.88
N ARG A 5 20.84 -11.54 41.07
CA ARG A 5 19.64 -12.41 41.33
C ARG A 5 18.42 -12.14 40.41
N ARG A 6 18.43 -11.06 39.64
CA ARG A 6 17.31 -10.68 38.75
C ARG A 6 17.19 -11.54 37.49
N PHE A 7 18.27 -12.18 37.02
CA PHE A 7 18.23 -13.04 35.84
C PHE A 7 17.60 -14.40 36.08
N TYR A 8 17.60 -14.89 37.32
CA TYR A 8 17.02 -16.20 37.64
C TYR A 8 15.49 -16.26 37.52
N ASN A 9 14.81 -15.13 37.80
CA ASN A 9 13.35 -15.08 37.73
C ASN A 9 12.80 -15.11 36.32
N TYR A 10 13.53 -14.56 35.34
CA TYR A 10 13.10 -14.60 33.94
C TYR A 10 13.35 -15.95 33.28
N LEU A 11 14.39 -16.68 33.71
CA LEU A 11 14.70 -18.00 33.20
C LEU A 11 13.66 -19.04 33.66
N LEU A 12 13.21 -18.97 34.90
CA LEU A 12 12.15 -19.84 35.43
C LEU A 12 10.78 -19.55 34.81
N LEU A 13 10.47 -18.29 34.51
CA LEU A 13 9.20 -17.91 33.87
C LEU A 13 9.11 -18.40 32.43
N SER A 14 10.25 -18.41 31.70
CA SER A 14 10.28 -18.86 30.29
C SER A 14 10.11 -20.37 30.17
N ILE A 15 10.56 -21.15 31.15
CA ILE A 15 10.41 -22.61 31.17
C ILE A 15 8.97 -23.01 31.48
N LEU A 16 8.27 -22.23 32.32
CA LEU A 16 6.86 -22.51 32.68
C LEU A 16 5.89 -22.26 31.51
N VAL A 17 6.19 -21.25 30.65
CA VAL A 17 5.36 -20.94 29.46
C VAL A 17 5.48 -22.01 28.36
N MET A 18 6.65 -22.66 28.23
CA MET A 18 6.87 -23.70 27.21
C MET A 18 6.20 -25.03 27.57
N ALA A 19 5.91 -25.31 28.84
CA ALA A 19 5.30 -26.57 29.27
C ALA A 19 3.78 -26.66 29.01
N VAL A 20 3.10 -25.51 28.76
CA VAL A 20 1.65 -25.46 28.53
C VAL A 20 1.25 -25.73 27.08
N ILE A 21 2.18 -25.65 26.12
CA ILE A 21 1.87 -25.73 24.67
C ILE A 21 1.81 -27.20 24.16
N ILE A 22 2.23 -28.19 24.93
CA ILE A 22 2.41 -29.59 24.46
C ILE A 22 1.19 -30.48 24.75
N SER A 23 0.10 -30.01 25.37
CA SER A 23 -1.00 -30.84 25.81
C SER A 23 -2.36 -30.52 25.19
N THR A 24 -2.43 -30.23 23.90
CA THR A 24 -3.70 -30.21 23.18
C THR A 24 -3.79 -31.39 22.21
N PRO A 25 -4.74 -32.35 22.40
CA PRO A 25 -4.93 -33.44 21.44
C PRO A 25 -5.39 -32.86 20.10
N ASN A 26 -4.71 -33.28 19.01
CA ASN A 26 -5.06 -33.01 17.63
C ASN A 26 -6.48 -33.56 17.34
N LEU A 27 -7.50 -32.73 17.48
CA LEU A 27 -8.77 -32.88 16.80
C LEU A 27 -8.58 -32.37 15.36
N VAL A 28 -8.29 -33.29 14.46
CA VAL A 28 -8.37 -33.05 13.01
C VAL A 28 -9.84 -32.81 12.69
N ARG A 29 -10.28 -31.58 12.79
CA ARG A 29 -11.56 -31.12 12.28
C ARG A 29 -11.32 -30.72 10.84
N ALA A 30 -11.86 -31.48 9.88
CA ALA A 30 -11.88 -31.11 8.48
C ALA A 30 -12.51 -29.71 8.36
N ASN A 31 -11.69 -28.69 8.16
CA ASN A 31 -12.16 -27.33 7.89
C ASN A 31 -12.71 -27.32 6.46
N VAL A 32 -14.03 -27.40 6.35
CA VAL A 32 -14.71 -26.91 5.15
C VAL A 32 -14.45 -25.40 5.11
N PRO A 33 -13.78 -24.85 4.07
CA PRO A 33 -13.56 -23.41 3.99
C PRO A 33 -14.91 -22.72 3.88
N SER A 34 -15.32 -22.06 4.96
CA SER A 34 -16.56 -21.31 4.98
C SER A 34 -16.43 -20.13 4.02
N LEU A 35 -17.41 -19.97 3.15
CA LEU A 35 -17.56 -18.83 2.22
C LEU A 35 -17.51 -17.45 2.92
N GLN A 36 -17.63 -17.41 4.23
CA GLN A 36 -17.56 -16.18 5.04
C GLN A 36 -16.18 -15.51 5.08
N SER A 37 -15.08 -16.27 4.97
CA SER A 37 -13.72 -15.67 4.99
C SER A 37 -13.47 -14.76 3.78
N ASN A 38 -14.04 -15.11 2.62
CA ASN A 38 -13.82 -14.35 1.40
C ASN A 38 -14.57 -13.00 1.38
N VAL A 39 -15.70 -12.92 2.08
CA VAL A 39 -16.49 -11.67 2.16
C VAL A 39 -15.79 -10.63 3.05
N GLN A 40 -15.19 -11.04 4.17
CA GLN A 40 -14.46 -10.13 5.05
C GLN A 40 -13.17 -9.60 4.41
N ILE A 41 -12.45 -10.43 3.67
CA ILE A 41 -11.25 -10.00 2.94
C ILE A 41 -11.62 -8.97 1.87
N ALA A 42 -12.69 -9.21 1.10
CA ALA A 42 -13.15 -8.29 0.07
C ALA A 42 -13.63 -6.94 0.67
N GLN A 43 -14.33 -6.96 1.79
CA GLN A 43 -14.79 -5.73 2.47
C GLN A 43 -13.62 -4.91 3.04
N ASN A 44 -12.60 -5.56 3.61
CA ASN A 44 -11.42 -4.86 4.12
C ASN A 44 -10.58 -4.25 3.01
N GLN A 45 -10.48 -4.91 1.84
CA GLN A 45 -9.78 -4.37 0.69
C GLN A 45 -10.49 -3.15 0.09
N THR A 46 -11.82 -3.15 0.06
CA THR A 46 -12.61 -2.03 -0.47
C THR A 46 -12.53 -0.80 0.42
N THR A 47 -12.56 -0.95 1.74
CA THR A 47 -12.44 0.15 2.70
C THR A 47 -11.05 0.78 2.67
N ASN A 48 -9.99 0.00 2.61
CA ASN A 48 -8.62 0.50 2.48
C ASN A 48 -8.41 1.26 1.16
N SER A 49 -8.94 0.74 0.05
CA SER A 49 -8.86 1.39 -1.26
C SER A 49 -9.52 2.77 -1.28
N ASN A 50 -10.67 2.96 -0.63
CA ASN A 50 -11.33 4.26 -0.57
C ASN A 50 -10.57 5.25 0.32
N SER A 51 -10.03 4.80 1.45
CA SER A 51 -9.16 5.61 2.31
C SER A 51 -7.91 6.08 1.57
N ASP A 52 -7.23 5.19 0.86
CA ASP A 52 -6.05 5.52 0.08
C ASP A 52 -6.35 6.56 -1.01
N LYS A 53 -7.47 6.44 -1.72
CA LYS A 53 -7.88 7.42 -2.74
C LYS A 53 -8.08 8.82 -2.17
N VAL A 54 -8.69 8.93 -0.99
CA VAL A 54 -8.89 10.23 -0.31
C VAL A 54 -7.54 10.82 0.11
N GLN A 55 -6.65 10.01 0.66
CA GLN A 55 -5.33 10.46 1.12
C GLN A 55 -4.42 10.85 -0.06
N ILE A 56 -4.44 10.11 -1.16
CA ILE A 56 -3.70 10.43 -2.39
C ILE A 56 -4.13 11.80 -2.92
N ARG A 57 -5.44 12.05 -3.04
CA ARG A 57 -5.95 13.35 -3.47
C ARG A 57 -5.52 14.47 -2.52
N LYS A 58 -5.60 14.24 -1.22
CA LYS A 58 -5.16 15.20 -0.20
C LYS A 58 -3.66 15.52 -0.34
N ALA A 59 -2.82 14.51 -0.52
CA ALA A 59 -1.37 14.69 -0.67
C ALA A 59 -1.02 15.55 -1.90
N LEU A 60 -1.72 15.33 -3.02
CA LEU A 60 -1.56 16.15 -4.24
C LEU A 60 -2.03 17.58 -4.02
N LEU A 61 -3.24 17.79 -3.50
CA LEU A 61 -3.82 19.11 -3.29
C LEU A 61 -3.02 19.97 -2.30
N LEU A 62 -2.40 19.37 -1.28
CA LEU A 62 -1.52 20.09 -0.35
C LEU A 62 -0.26 20.61 -1.05
N ASN A 63 0.28 19.83 -1.98
CA ASN A 63 1.44 20.26 -2.77
C ASN A 63 1.09 21.41 -3.73
N GLU A 64 -0.13 21.48 -4.19
CA GLU A 64 -0.62 22.41 -5.21
C GLU A 64 -1.21 23.69 -4.65
N GLN A 65 -1.74 23.69 -3.42
CA GLN A 65 -2.15 24.93 -2.72
C GLN A 65 -1.01 25.96 -2.66
N LYS A 66 0.24 25.50 -2.65
CA LYS A 66 1.42 26.34 -2.70
C LYS A 66 1.52 27.18 -4.01
N TYR A 67 0.91 26.70 -5.10
CA TYR A 67 1.00 27.32 -6.44
C TYR A 67 -0.29 27.94 -6.94
N HIS A 68 -1.36 28.03 -6.09
CA HIS A 68 -2.69 28.53 -6.48
C HIS A 68 -3.34 27.81 -7.68
N TRP A 69 -2.92 26.58 -7.91
CA TRP A 69 -3.40 25.74 -8.99
C TRP A 69 -4.48 24.78 -8.45
N ARG A 70 -5.55 24.57 -9.22
CA ARG A 70 -6.67 23.66 -8.86
C ARG A 70 -6.88 22.63 -9.96
N PRO A 71 -6.02 21.62 -10.06
CA PRO A 71 -6.15 20.62 -11.11
C PRO A 71 -7.26 19.61 -10.78
N GLU A 72 -7.69 18.94 -11.83
CA GLU A 72 -8.40 17.68 -11.71
C GLU A 72 -7.38 16.56 -11.43
N VAL A 73 -7.74 15.66 -10.53
CA VAL A 73 -6.90 14.55 -10.10
C VAL A 73 -7.62 13.23 -10.31
N ASP A 74 -7.10 12.40 -11.20
CA ASP A 74 -7.54 11.03 -11.40
C ASP A 74 -6.51 10.04 -10.90
N ILE A 75 -6.96 9.03 -10.15
CA ILE A 75 -6.12 7.94 -9.68
C ILE A 75 -6.17 6.82 -10.71
N LEU A 76 -5.10 6.66 -11.46
CA LEU A 76 -5.02 5.71 -12.58
C LEU A 76 -4.68 4.29 -12.14
N ALA A 77 -3.86 4.14 -11.11
CA ALA A 77 -3.43 2.85 -10.60
C ALA A 77 -2.95 2.95 -9.14
N ILE A 78 -3.19 1.92 -8.36
CA ILE A 78 -2.57 1.69 -7.05
C ILE A 78 -2.04 0.26 -7.06
N ALA A 79 -0.78 0.07 -6.67
CA ALA A 79 -0.17 -1.24 -6.48
C ALA A 79 0.87 -1.18 -5.35
N ASP A 80 0.79 -2.09 -4.41
CA ASP A 80 1.58 -2.08 -3.18
C ASP A 80 1.47 -0.71 -2.49
N ASP A 81 2.60 -0.11 -2.14
CA ASP A 81 2.69 1.21 -1.52
C ASP A 81 2.90 2.34 -2.55
N TYR A 82 2.49 2.16 -3.81
CA TYR A 82 2.66 3.15 -4.86
C TYR A 82 1.36 3.43 -5.60
N ALA A 83 1.20 4.67 -6.07
CA ALA A 83 0.08 5.08 -6.92
C ALA A 83 0.58 5.90 -8.11
N ILE A 84 -0.11 5.77 -9.26
CA ILE A 84 0.01 6.69 -10.39
C ILE A 84 -1.27 7.51 -10.48
N THR A 85 -1.13 8.81 -10.60
CA THR A 85 -2.24 9.74 -10.76
C THR A 85 -2.05 10.56 -12.03
N SER A 86 -3.15 10.93 -12.69
CA SER A 86 -3.18 12.01 -13.67
C SER A 86 -3.57 13.31 -12.96
N VAL A 87 -2.86 14.36 -13.27
CA VAL A 87 -3.09 15.69 -12.72
C VAL A 87 -3.15 16.64 -13.90
N HIS A 88 -4.28 17.29 -14.13
CA HIS A 88 -4.47 18.17 -15.28
C HIS A 88 -5.37 19.37 -14.99
N ASP A 89 -5.15 20.42 -15.71
CA ASP A 89 -6.05 21.56 -15.82
C ASP A 89 -6.37 21.82 -17.30
N GLN A 90 -6.94 22.99 -17.60
CA GLN A 90 -7.35 23.35 -18.96
C GLN A 90 -6.16 23.44 -19.96
N ASN A 91 -4.93 23.69 -19.49
CA ASN A 91 -3.79 24.02 -20.33
C ASN A 91 -2.59 23.08 -20.14
N THR A 92 -2.50 22.45 -18.99
CA THR A 92 -1.35 21.63 -18.63
C THR A 92 -1.79 20.34 -17.94
N GLY A 93 -0.95 19.34 -18.05
CA GLY A 93 -1.20 18.07 -17.36
C GLY A 93 0.01 17.16 -17.36
N GLY A 94 -0.06 16.16 -16.53
CA GLY A 94 0.98 15.17 -16.38
C GLY A 94 0.58 14.04 -15.47
N GLU A 95 1.49 13.15 -15.23
CA GLU A 95 1.31 12.08 -14.27
C GLU A 95 2.26 12.25 -13.09
N SER A 96 1.76 11.95 -11.90
CA SER A 96 2.55 11.93 -10.67
C SER A 96 2.55 10.53 -10.07
N VAL A 97 3.67 10.17 -9.46
CA VAL A 97 3.82 8.94 -8.68
C VAL A 97 3.88 9.30 -7.21
N LEU A 98 3.06 8.62 -6.43
CA LEU A 98 3.07 8.73 -4.98
C LEU A 98 3.55 7.42 -4.37
N LYS A 99 4.16 7.55 -3.19
CA LYS A 99 4.55 6.42 -2.33
C LYS A 99 3.88 6.56 -0.98
N LYS A 100 3.37 5.46 -0.45
CA LYS A 100 2.88 5.38 0.92
C LYS A 100 4.05 5.17 1.86
N VAL A 101 4.22 6.06 2.82
CA VAL A 101 5.27 6.01 3.85
C VAL A 101 4.57 6.03 5.20
N GLN A 102 4.65 4.93 5.92
CA GLN A 102 3.81 4.68 7.09
C GLN A 102 2.33 4.71 6.67
N ASP A 103 1.56 5.68 7.11
CA ASP A 103 0.14 5.82 6.74
C ASP A 103 -0.13 7.03 5.82
N ASP A 104 0.90 7.76 5.40
CA ASP A 104 0.78 8.97 4.58
C ASP A 104 1.28 8.76 3.15
N TRP A 105 0.55 9.33 2.18
CA TRP A 105 0.96 9.36 0.78
C TRP A 105 1.80 10.60 0.47
N GLN A 106 2.92 10.39 -0.21
CA GLN A 106 3.88 11.45 -0.57
C GLN A 106 4.18 11.40 -2.08
N VAL A 107 4.17 12.54 -2.74
CA VAL A 107 4.59 12.65 -4.14
C VAL A 107 6.10 12.43 -4.21
N VAL A 108 6.53 11.45 -5.00
CA VAL A 108 7.95 11.09 -5.16
C VAL A 108 8.53 11.52 -6.51
N CYS A 109 7.71 11.63 -7.54
CA CYS A 109 8.12 12.17 -8.83
C CYS A 109 6.90 12.53 -9.68
N GLY A 110 7.12 13.25 -10.79
CA GLY A 110 6.12 13.60 -11.79
C GLY A 110 6.73 13.79 -13.16
N THR A 111 5.87 13.82 -14.18
CA THR A 111 6.25 14.11 -15.57
C THR A 111 5.17 14.98 -16.23
N GLY A 112 5.54 15.81 -17.18
CA GLY A 112 4.60 16.59 -18.01
C GLY A 112 3.85 15.75 -19.05
N GLY A 113 3.94 14.45 -19.01
CA GLY A 113 3.25 13.51 -19.88
C GLY A 113 2.85 12.25 -19.12
N ALA A 114 2.74 11.14 -19.84
CA ALA A 114 2.34 9.85 -19.26
C ALA A 114 3.56 8.94 -19.10
N PHE A 115 3.66 8.25 -17.97
CA PHE A 115 4.61 7.15 -17.80
C PHE A 115 4.19 5.97 -18.68
N GLY A 116 5.10 5.51 -19.55
CA GLY A 116 4.84 4.43 -20.50
C GLY A 116 5.62 3.15 -20.25
N LYS A 117 6.71 3.22 -19.50
CA LYS A 117 7.64 2.11 -19.30
C LYS A 117 7.96 1.90 -17.82
N ALA A 118 8.07 0.62 -17.41
CA ALA A 118 8.41 0.26 -16.04
C ALA A 118 9.82 0.73 -15.65
N GLU A 119 10.76 0.72 -16.59
CA GLU A 119 12.13 1.19 -16.40
C GLU A 119 12.18 2.70 -16.10
N GLU A 120 11.25 3.48 -16.67
CA GLU A 120 11.12 4.91 -16.43
C GLU A 120 10.70 5.16 -14.98
N LEU A 121 9.67 4.46 -14.50
CA LEU A 121 9.22 4.50 -13.11
C LEU A 121 10.33 4.07 -12.14
N TYR A 122 11.08 3.02 -12.49
CA TYR A 122 12.20 2.55 -11.67
C TYR A 122 13.32 3.60 -11.57
N ARG A 123 13.76 4.15 -12.71
CA ARG A 123 14.90 5.09 -12.75
C ARG A 123 14.56 6.43 -12.11
N ASN A 124 13.40 6.99 -12.47
CA ASN A 124 13.05 8.36 -12.11
C ASN A 124 12.36 8.44 -10.75
N CYS A 125 11.49 7.47 -10.44
CA CYS A 125 10.64 7.51 -9.27
C CYS A 125 11.05 6.49 -8.19
N LYS A 126 12.06 5.68 -8.45
CA LYS A 126 12.55 4.61 -7.55
C LYS A 126 11.48 3.56 -7.21
N VAL A 127 10.51 3.36 -8.11
CA VAL A 127 9.49 2.30 -7.98
C VAL A 127 10.14 0.95 -8.32
N PRO A 128 10.00 -0.10 -7.49
CA PRO A 128 10.50 -1.43 -7.83
C PRO A 128 9.91 -1.93 -9.16
N LEU A 129 10.71 -2.56 -10.02
CA LEU A 129 10.27 -2.98 -11.37
C LEU A 129 9.01 -3.84 -11.35
N ALA A 130 8.88 -4.78 -10.40
CA ALA A 130 7.68 -5.61 -10.28
C ALA A 130 6.43 -4.77 -9.99
N THR A 131 6.51 -3.79 -9.11
CA THR A 131 5.44 -2.85 -8.78
C THR A 131 5.15 -1.92 -9.96
N ALA A 132 6.18 -1.42 -10.65
CA ALA A 132 6.05 -0.57 -11.83
C ALA A 132 5.26 -1.28 -12.96
N ASN A 133 5.55 -2.56 -13.20
CA ASN A 133 4.79 -3.36 -14.17
C ASN A 133 3.31 -3.50 -13.77
N ARG A 134 3.01 -3.79 -12.49
CA ARG A 134 1.63 -3.88 -12.00
C ARG A 134 0.88 -2.55 -12.13
N LEU A 135 1.53 -1.45 -11.78
CA LEU A 135 0.95 -0.10 -11.92
C LEU A 135 0.57 0.19 -13.37
N LEU A 136 1.46 -0.09 -14.33
CA LEU A 136 1.19 0.15 -15.74
C LEU A 136 0.10 -0.75 -16.31
N GLN A 137 0.03 -2.02 -15.89
CA GLN A 137 -1.06 -2.94 -16.25
C GLN A 137 -2.42 -2.44 -15.71
N THR A 138 -2.47 -2.05 -14.43
CA THR A 138 -3.69 -1.51 -13.81
C THR A 138 -4.13 -0.22 -14.49
N LYS A 139 -3.19 0.68 -14.78
CA LYS A 139 -3.45 1.91 -15.52
C LYS A 139 -4.00 1.65 -16.92
N ALA A 140 -3.46 0.68 -17.66
CA ALA A 140 -3.97 0.31 -18.97
C ALA A 140 -5.42 -0.21 -18.88
N ALA A 141 -5.72 -1.07 -17.91
CA ALA A 141 -7.07 -1.56 -17.67
C ALA A 141 -8.05 -0.42 -17.32
N HIS A 142 -7.64 0.54 -16.50
CA HIS A 142 -8.46 1.71 -16.15
C HIS A 142 -8.86 2.53 -17.38
N ARG A 143 -7.94 2.75 -18.32
CA ARG A 143 -8.21 3.49 -19.56
C ARG A 143 -9.24 2.81 -20.46
N HIS A 144 -9.24 1.47 -20.52
CA HIS A 144 -10.22 0.72 -21.30
C HIS A 144 -11.64 0.75 -20.72
N GLN A 145 -11.79 1.01 -19.43
CA GLN A 145 -13.10 1.12 -18.78
C GLN A 145 -13.72 2.53 -18.92
N ALA A 146 -12.92 3.54 -19.24
CA ALA A 146 -13.34 4.92 -19.37
C ALA A 146 -13.74 5.31 -20.83
N GLN A 147 -13.63 4.38 -21.78
CA GLN A 147 -14.06 4.52 -23.18
C GLN A 147 -15.42 3.86 -23.42
#